data_3dd7d1a54143e14ea50549d2bead5482
#
_entry.id   3dd7d1a54143e14ea50549d2bead5482
#
_cell.length_a   1.000
_cell.length_b   1.000
_cell.length_c   1.000
_cell.angle_alpha   90.00
_cell.angle_beta   90.00
_cell.angle_gamma   90.00
#
_symmetry.space_group_name_H-M   'P 1'
#
loop_
_entity.id
_entity.type
_entity.pdbx_description
1 polymer ?
#
loop_
_entity_poly.entity_id
_entity_poly.type
_entity_poly.pdbx_seq_one_letter_code
_entity_poly.pdbx_strand_id
1 'polypeptide(L)'
;MNDCQNVLILGDADNSQGIEYLETLIPAFSAKGVSSELHKVKLRVQKPDLPKLKDIDLIILAGGDGALMSLLRALDKNQIPVYGINFGRVGFLMNPARDPGELVDQPLQGK
;
A
#
# COMPACT_ATOMS: atom_id res chain seq x y z
N MET A 1 -6.91 -20.12 1.99
CA MET A 1 -6.88 -19.61 0.61
C MET A 1 -6.99 -18.09 0.60
N ASN A 2 -6.30 -17.47 -0.30
CA ASN A 2 -6.27 -16.01 -0.37
C ASN A 2 -7.28 -15.53 -1.41
N ASP A 3 -8.28 -14.78 -0.97
CA ASP A 3 -9.31 -14.26 -1.85
C ASP A 3 -9.03 -12.83 -2.33
N CYS A 4 -7.82 -12.36 -2.11
CA CYS A 4 -7.45 -11.01 -2.51
C CYS A 4 -7.43 -10.90 -4.03
N GLN A 5 -8.25 -10.03 -4.59
CA GLN A 5 -8.34 -9.83 -6.03
C GLN A 5 -8.08 -8.39 -6.45
N ASN A 6 -8.35 -7.43 -5.56
CA ASN A 6 -8.22 -6.02 -5.88
C ASN A 6 -7.37 -5.33 -4.84
N VAL A 7 -6.24 -4.78 -5.28
CA VAL A 7 -5.28 -4.11 -4.41
C VAL A 7 -5.22 -2.64 -4.77
N LEU A 8 -5.32 -1.78 -3.76
CA LEU A 8 -5.12 -0.35 -3.93
C LEU A 8 -3.71 -0.02 -3.42
N ILE A 9 -2.90 0.56 -4.29
CA ILE A 9 -1.54 0.95 -3.94
C ILE A 9 -1.51 2.45 -3.76
N LEU A 10 -1.15 2.92 -2.56
CA LEU A 10 -1.11 4.34 -2.26
C LEU A 10 0.33 4.79 -2.10
N GLY A 11 0.74 5.77 -2.92
CA GLY A 11 2.05 6.35 -2.84
C GLY A 11 1.97 7.80 -2.39
N ASP A 12 2.95 8.21 -1.58
CA ASP A 12 3.08 9.60 -1.16
C ASP A 12 3.46 10.43 -2.38
N ALA A 13 2.62 11.40 -2.74
CA ALA A 13 2.84 12.23 -3.91
C ALA A 13 4.18 12.98 -3.86
N ASP A 14 4.71 13.17 -2.64
CA ASP A 14 5.98 13.88 -2.46
C ASP A 14 7.19 12.95 -2.43
N ASN A 15 7.00 11.64 -2.63
CA ASN A 15 8.08 10.66 -2.58
C ASN A 15 8.19 9.92 -3.91
N SER A 16 8.98 10.46 -4.85
CA SER A 16 9.11 9.89 -6.19
C SER A 16 9.77 8.52 -6.18
N GLN A 17 10.73 8.29 -5.28
CA GLN A 17 11.39 6.97 -5.19
C GLN A 17 10.41 5.90 -4.74
N GLY A 18 9.57 6.23 -3.78
CA GLY A 18 8.54 5.31 -3.34
C GLY A 18 7.57 4.97 -4.46
N ILE A 19 7.19 5.99 -5.24
CA ILE A 19 6.26 5.77 -6.34
C ILE A 19 6.89 4.89 -7.41
N GLU A 20 8.16 5.10 -7.75
CA GLU A 20 8.85 4.23 -8.71
C GLU A 20 8.82 2.78 -8.27
N TYR A 21 9.10 2.53 -6.99
CA TYR A 21 9.06 1.19 -6.46
C TYR A 21 7.65 0.60 -6.56
N LEU A 22 6.64 1.39 -6.18
CA LEU A 22 5.26 0.92 -6.20
C LEU A 22 4.79 0.56 -7.60
N GLU A 23 5.28 1.27 -8.61
CA GLU A 23 4.93 0.95 -9.99
C GLU A 23 5.39 -0.45 -10.38
N THR A 24 6.48 -0.94 -9.79
CA THR A 24 6.96 -2.29 -10.06
C THR A 24 6.09 -3.37 -9.45
N LEU A 25 5.25 -3.00 -8.48
CA LEU A 25 4.34 -3.96 -7.85
C LEU A 25 3.16 -4.32 -8.73
N ILE A 26 2.77 -3.44 -9.66
CA ILE A 26 1.61 -3.69 -10.51
C ILE A 26 1.80 -4.97 -11.34
N PRO A 27 2.90 -5.12 -12.12
CA PRO A 27 3.10 -6.37 -12.84
C PRO A 27 3.34 -7.56 -11.91
N ALA A 28 3.92 -7.33 -10.74
CA ALA A 28 4.14 -8.41 -9.79
C ALA A 28 2.81 -8.97 -9.25
N PHE A 29 1.85 -8.10 -8.94
CA PHE A 29 0.51 -8.54 -8.55
C PHE A 29 -0.21 -9.20 -9.72
N SER A 30 -0.07 -8.63 -10.92
CA SER A 30 -0.71 -9.21 -12.11
C SER A 30 -0.23 -10.63 -12.36
N ALA A 31 1.05 -10.90 -12.12
CA ALA A 31 1.60 -12.24 -12.26
C ALA A 31 0.98 -13.24 -11.27
N LYS A 32 0.39 -12.75 -10.19
CA LYS A 32 -0.33 -13.58 -9.22
C LYS A 32 -1.83 -13.61 -9.46
N GLY A 33 -2.29 -13.03 -10.58
CA GLY A 33 -3.71 -12.96 -10.89
C GLY A 33 -4.47 -11.91 -10.08
N VAL A 34 -3.76 -10.91 -9.56
CA VAL A 34 -4.36 -9.88 -8.71
C VAL A 34 -4.34 -8.55 -9.44
N SER A 35 -5.49 -7.88 -9.46
CA SER A 35 -5.61 -6.55 -10.05
C SER A 35 -5.15 -5.49 -9.05
N SER A 36 -4.39 -4.51 -9.51
CA SER A 36 -3.91 -3.44 -8.64
C SER A 36 -3.93 -2.10 -9.36
N GLU A 37 -4.12 -1.04 -8.58
CA GLU A 37 -4.10 0.34 -9.07
C GLU A 37 -3.23 1.17 -8.16
N LEU A 38 -2.43 2.06 -8.74
CA LEU A 38 -1.60 2.98 -8.00
C LEU A 38 -2.23 4.37 -8.01
N HIS A 39 -2.37 4.94 -6.82
CA HIS A 39 -2.84 6.31 -6.65
C HIS A 39 -1.81 7.10 -5.86
N LYS A 40 -1.51 8.29 -6.35
CA LYS A 40 -0.59 9.22 -5.68
C LYS A 40 -1.42 10.17 -4.82
N VAL A 41 -1.19 10.15 -3.52
CA VAL A 41 -1.97 10.95 -2.60
C VAL A 41 -1.06 11.70 -1.64
N LYS A 42 -1.56 12.79 -1.09
CA LYS A 42 -0.85 13.50 -0.03
C LYS A 42 -1.24 12.86 1.28
N LEU A 43 -0.31 12.14 1.89
CA LEU A 43 -0.59 11.34 3.08
C LEU A 43 -0.29 12.07 4.39
N ARG A 44 0.56 13.11 4.34
CA ARG A 44 0.91 13.84 5.56
C ARG A 44 0.01 15.05 5.76
N VAL A 45 -1.28 14.82 5.60
CA VAL A 45 -2.27 15.86 5.80
C VAL A 45 -3.30 15.34 6.80
N GLN A 46 -4.05 16.26 7.37
CA GLN A 46 -5.02 15.91 8.39
C GLN A 46 -6.10 14.99 7.85
N LYS A 47 -6.48 15.18 6.60
CA LYS A 47 -7.54 14.39 5.97
C LYS A 47 -7.13 14.03 4.54
N PRO A 48 -6.44 12.89 4.37
CA PRO A 48 -6.05 12.45 3.02
C PRO A 48 -7.27 12.24 2.13
N ASP A 49 -7.14 12.65 0.87
CA ASP A 49 -8.18 12.44 -0.13
C ASP A 49 -7.96 11.07 -0.77
N LEU A 50 -8.74 10.08 -0.34
CA LEU A 50 -8.58 8.71 -0.79
C LEU A 50 -9.50 8.41 -1.96
N PRO A 51 -9.07 7.53 -2.89
CA PRO A 51 -9.97 7.04 -3.92
C PRO A 51 -11.08 6.18 -3.33
N LYS A 52 -12.01 5.75 -4.17
CA LYS A 52 -13.09 4.88 -3.71
C LYS A 52 -12.51 3.57 -3.20
N LEU A 53 -12.99 3.14 -2.05
CA LEU A 53 -12.49 1.93 -1.38
C LEU A 53 -13.39 0.72 -1.60
N LYS A 54 -14.46 0.88 -2.38
CA LYS A 54 -15.38 -0.21 -2.65
C LYS A 54 -14.65 -1.33 -3.37
N ASP A 55 -14.87 -2.55 -2.92
CA ASP A 55 -14.29 -3.77 -3.50
C ASP A 55 -12.77 -3.87 -3.40
N ILE A 56 -12.15 -3.05 -2.56
CA ILE A 56 -10.72 -3.14 -2.30
C ILE A 56 -10.48 -4.17 -1.19
N ASP A 57 -9.61 -5.13 -1.47
CA ASP A 57 -9.30 -6.22 -0.54
C ASP A 57 -8.06 -5.94 0.30
N LEU A 58 -7.16 -5.11 -0.22
CA LEU A 58 -5.88 -4.84 0.43
C LEU A 58 -5.38 -3.47 0.00
N ILE A 59 -4.78 -2.74 0.93
CA ILE A 59 -4.11 -1.47 0.62
C ILE A 59 -2.61 -1.65 0.85
N ILE A 60 -1.82 -1.30 -0.15
CA ILE A 60 -0.37 -1.21 -0.02
C ILE A 60 -0.02 0.27 0.13
N LEU A 61 0.74 0.60 1.15
CA LEU A 61 1.14 1.98 1.42
C LEU A 61 2.65 2.08 1.48
N ALA A 62 3.23 3.02 0.75
CA ALA A 62 4.66 3.31 0.85
C ALA A 62 4.85 4.67 1.51
N GLY A 63 5.69 4.72 2.53
CA GLY A 63 5.95 5.95 3.25
C GLY A 63 6.55 5.66 4.60
N GLY A 64 6.34 6.57 5.54
CA GLY A 64 6.79 6.39 6.92
C GLY A 64 5.62 6.13 7.85
N ASP A 65 5.92 6.02 9.15
CA ASP A 65 4.90 5.75 10.16
C ASP A 65 3.83 6.85 10.18
N GLY A 66 4.23 8.10 9.92
CA GLY A 66 3.28 9.20 9.90
C GLY A 66 2.25 9.05 8.79
N ALA A 67 2.69 8.61 7.61
CA ALA A 67 1.78 8.35 6.50
C ALA A 67 0.81 7.22 6.84
N LEU A 68 1.33 6.17 7.48
CA LEU A 68 0.49 5.05 7.90
C LEU A 68 -0.57 5.50 8.90
N MET A 69 -0.19 6.28 9.89
CA MET A 69 -1.14 6.77 10.87
C MET A 69 -2.21 7.65 10.24
N SER A 70 -1.83 8.50 9.28
CA SER A 70 -2.79 9.33 8.57
C SER A 70 -3.78 8.47 7.79
N LEU A 71 -3.29 7.43 7.13
CA LEU A 71 -4.16 6.52 6.38
C LEU A 71 -5.12 5.79 7.32
N LEU A 72 -4.62 5.27 8.42
CA LEU A 72 -5.47 4.54 9.37
C LEU A 72 -6.59 5.42 9.92
N ARG A 73 -6.30 6.69 10.18
CA ARG A 73 -7.33 7.64 10.61
C ARG A 73 -8.36 7.89 9.51
N ALA A 74 -7.90 7.98 8.26
CA ALA A 74 -8.80 8.23 7.14
C ALA A 74 -9.71 7.02 6.85
N LEU A 75 -9.20 5.81 7.11
CA LEU A 75 -10.00 4.59 6.92
C LEU A 75 -11.10 4.46 7.95
N ASP A 76 -10.84 4.95 9.16
CA ASP A 76 -11.82 4.98 10.25
C ASP A 76 -12.49 3.62 10.45
N LYS A 77 -13.75 3.47 10.01
CA LYS A 77 -14.51 2.24 10.20
C LYS A 77 -14.28 1.19 9.11
N ASN A 78 -13.57 1.54 8.07
CA ASN A 78 -13.24 0.59 7.02
C ASN A 78 -12.16 -0.37 7.53
N GLN A 79 -12.43 -1.66 7.43
CA GLN A 79 -11.52 -2.68 7.96
C GLN A 79 -10.72 -3.34 6.85
N ILE A 80 -10.17 -2.54 5.97
CA ILE A 80 -9.35 -3.04 4.88
C ILE A 80 -7.93 -3.24 5.41
N PRO A 81 -7.34 -4.43 5.23
CA PRO A 81 -5.95 -4.65 5.66
C PRO A 81 -4.99 -3.72 4.94
N VAL A 82 -4.02 -3.21 5.67
CA VAL A 82 -3.00 -2.31 5.12
C VAL A 82 -1.63 -2.94 5.32
N TYR A 83 -0.86 -3.03 4.23
CA TYR A 83 0.52 -3.48 4.27
C TYR A 83 1.42 -2.27 3.98
N GLY A 84 2.18 -1.85 4.98
CA GLY A 84 3.03 -0.67 4.87
C GLY A 84 4.45 -1.02 4.46
N ILE A 85 5.02 -0.22 3.58
CA ILE A 85 6.40 -0.39 3.09
C ILE A 85 7.18 0.86 3.46
N ASN A 86 8.31 0.69 4.14
CA ASN A 86 9.16 1.79 4.57
C ASN A 86 10.32 1.98 3.61
N PHE A 87 10.56 3.23 3.21
CA PHE A 87 11.71 3.63 2.42
C PHE A 87 12.63 4.51 3.25
N GLY A 88 13.89 4.18 3.29
CA GLY A 88 14.88 4.95 3.99
C GLY A 88 14.99 4.55 5.44
N ARG A 89 14.33 5.28 6.34
CA ARG A 89 14.43 4.98 7.77
C ARG A 89 13.55 3.81 8.15
N VAL A 90 14.05 2.99 9.07
CA VAL A 90 13.27 1.87 9.59
C VAL A 90 12.18 2.39 10.51
N GLY A 91 10.94 2.14 10.16
CA GLY A 91 9.79 2.46 11.02
C GLY A 91 9.39 1.23 11.82
N PHE A 92 8.70 1.45 12.93
CA PHE A 92 8.27 0.35 13.78
C PHE A 92 7.04 -0.36 13.24
N LEU A 93 6.25 0.36 12.43
CA LEU A 93 4.97 -0.16 11.95
C LEU A 93 4.99 -0.56 10.49
N MET A 94 6.12 -0.39 9.83
CA MET A 94 6.24 -0.59 8.40
C MET A 94 7.20 -1.72 8.09
N ASN A 95 7.06 -2.29 6.91
CA ASN A 95 7.91 -3.36 6.43
C ASN A 95 8.98 -2.81 5.49
N PRO A 96 10.16 -3.43 5.43
CA PRO A 96 11.18 -2.97 4.50
C PRO A 96 10.78 -3.24 3.06
N ALA A 97 11.27 -2.40 2.14
CA ALA A 97 11.08 -2.62 0.72
C ALA A 97 11.87 -3.86 0.31
N ARG A 98 11.25 -4.72 -0.48
CA ARG A 98 11.85 -5.96 -0.96
C ARG A 98 11.76 -6.02 -2.46
N ASP A 99 12.38 -7.05 -3.04
CA ASP A 99 12.14 -7.35 -4.44
C ASP A 99 10.62 -7.45 -4.69
N PRO A 100 10.10 -6.83 -5.77
CA PRO A 100 8.65 -6.79 -5.97
C PRO A 100 7.97 -8.15 -5.95
N GLY A 101 8.59 -9.17 -6.57
CA GLY A 101 8.01 -10.51 -6.58
C GLY A 101 7.90 -11.10 -5.18
N GLU A 102 8.89 -10.87 -4.34
CA GLU A 102 8.86 -11.33 -2.96
C GLU A 102 7.85 -10.54 -2.14
N LEU A 103 7.80 -9.23 -2.35
CA LEU A 103 6.94 -8.38 -1.55
C LEU A 103 5.47 -8.72 -1.72
N VAL A 104 5.02 -8.98 -2.96
CA VAL A 104 3.61 -9.25 -3.19
C VAL A 104 3.16 -10.56 -2.56
N ASP A 105 4.09 -11.49 -2.31
CA ASP A 105 3.75 -12.74 -1.65
C ASP A 105 3.39 -12.52 -0.17
N GLN A 106 4.00 -11.53 0.49
CA GLN A 106 3.81 -11.32 1.92
C GLN A 106 2.35 -11.02 2.28
N PRO A 107 1.74 -9.97 1.71
CA PRO A 107 0.34 -9.70 2.05
C PRO A 107 -0.63 -10.72 1.46
N LEU A 108 -0.30 -11.34 0.31
CA LEU A 108 -1.17 -12.31 -0.32
C LEU A 108 -1.22 -13.63 0.45
N GLN A 109 -0.28 -13.89 1.35
CA GLN A 109 -0.30 -15.07 2.18
C GLN A 109 -1.24 -14.95 3.38
N GLY A 110 -1.96 -13.85 3.48
CA GLY A 110 -3.00 -13.70 4.48
C GLY A 110 -2.51 -13.38 5.87
N LYS A 111 -1.44 -12.69 5.97
CA LYS A 111 -0.89 -12.28 7.27
C LYS A 111 -1.43 -10.96 7.74
#